data_73e3d0929a87405bb4903d20d5e6a507
#
_entry.id   73e3d0929a87405bb4903d20d5e6a507
#
_cell.length_a   1.000
_cell.length_b   1.000
_cell.length_c   1.000
_cell.angle_alpha   90.00
_cell.angle_beta   90.00
_cell.angle_gamma   90.00
#
_symmetry.space_group_name_H-M   'P 1'
#
loop_
_entity.id
_entity.type
_entity.pdbx_description
1 polymer ?
#
loop_
_entity_poly.entity_id
_entity_poly.type
_entity_poly.pdbx_seq_one_letter_code
_entity_poly.pdbx_strand_id
1 'polypeptide(L)'
;MKKIISLVLVVALLSLTLLACVSCGATDAVKVIDIALTDEKYAFGVDKNQPELLAQVNAFIAEIKSNGKLDEICEKYFQGGEPTGVTSATEDASKDQLVVATNAQFEPFEYKLGDKYYGVDMEIAKLLADYLGKELVIKNMDFDAVCLSVSQGKADIAMAGLTIKEDRKEFVTFTDSYYNASQMLVVKADDTRFDDCKTVADIEAVLKTFGKDVKAGCQIGTTGQFYLEGDADWGFDGYAVETKGYKAGSLAVQDMINGNISFVVIDEAPAKCIVREMNG
;
A
#
# COMPACT_ATOMS: atom_id res chain seq x y z
N MET A 1 50.67 45.16 -20.34
CA MET A 1 50.96 44.05 -19.40
C MET A 1 49.99 43.94 -18.24
N LYS A 2 49.62 45.04 -17.54
CA LYS A 2 48.69 44.95 -16.38
C LYS A 2 47.26 44.49 -16.70
N LYS A 3 46.71 44.71 -17.90
CA LYS A 3 45.37 44.29 -18.32
C LYS A 3 45.28 42.79 -18.71
N ILE A 4 46.36 42.18 -19.13
CA ILE A 4 46.42 40.77 -19.51
C ILE A 4 46.52 39.89 -18.27
N ILE A 5 47.21 40.35 -17.21
CA ILE A 5 47.35 39.64 -15.96
C ILE A 5 46.00 39.58 -15.20
N SER A 6 45.20 40.69 -15.30
CA SER A 6 43.87 40.72 -14.69
C SER A 6 42.87 39.77 -15.34
N LEU A 7 42.96 39.54 -16.66
CA LEU A 7 42.09 38.64 -17.41
C LEU A 7 42.40 37.17 -17.11
N VAL A 8 43.69 36.82 -16.96
CA VAL A 8 44.11 35.45 -16.60
C VAL A 8 43.70 35.07 -15.19
N LEU A 9 43.73 36.03 -14.24
CA LEU A 9 43.30 35.78 -12.85
C LEU A 9 41.77 35.60 -12.75
N VAL A 10 40.98 36.28 -13.58
CA VAL A 10 39.49 36.11 -13.58
C VAL A 10 39.10 34.79 -14.23
N VAL A 11 39.79 34.34 -15.27
CA VAL A 11 39.54 33.04 -15.90
C VAL A 11 39.98 31.89 -14.97
N ALA A 12 41.05 32.04 -14.19
CA ALA A 12 41.49 31.05 -13.19
C ALA A 12 40.54 30.95 -11.99
N LEU A 13 39.89 32.07 -11.57
CA LEU A 13 38.87 32.04 -10.52
C LEU A 13 37.52 31.46 -11.00
N LEU A 14 37.15 31.63 -12.28
CA LEU A 14 35.94 30.98 -12.85
C LEU A 14 36.11 29.49 -13.08
N SER A 15 37.36 29.01 -13.27
CA SER A 15 37.60 27.57 -13.44
C SER A 15 37.70 26.80 -12.11
N LEU A 16 37.83 27.49 -10.96
CA LEU A 16 37.86 26.83 -9.64
C LEU A 16 36.48 26.68 -8.97
N THR A 17 35.44 27.32 -9.54
CA THR A 17 34.07 27.20 -9.02
C THR A 17 33.25 26.10 -9.73
N LEU A 18 33.81 25.38 -10.71
CA LEU A 18 33.12 24.31 -11.43
C LEU A 18 33.48 22.88 -10.97
N LEU A 19 34.21 22.74 -9.84
CA LEU A 19 34.57 21.40 -9.33
C LEU A 19 34.01 21.10 -7.94
N ALA A 20 32.89 21.67 -7.58
CA ALA A 20 32.18 21.33 -6.35
C ALA A 20 30.71 20.89 -6.61
N CYS A 21 30.40 20.36 -7.79
CA CYS A 21 29.30 19.40 -7.90
C CYS A 21 29.88 18.03 -7.56
N VAL A 22 30.29 17.84 -6.30
CA VAL A 22 30.28 16.52 -5.70
C VAL A 22 28.84 16.06 -5.82
N SER A 23 28.56 15.15 -6.75
CA SER A 23 27.39 14.30 -6.71
C SER A 23 27.36 13.71 -5.28
N CYS A 24 26.65 14.39 -4.38
CA CYS A 24 26.17 13.74 -3.18
C CYS A 24 25.20 12.71 -3.74
N GLY A 25 25.65 11.47 -3.92
CA GLY A 25 24.74 10.36 -4.17
C GLY A 25 23.70 10.48 -3.06
N ALA A 26 22.45 10.69 -3.42
CA ALA A 26 21.38 10.69 -2.46
C ALA A 26 21.47 9.34 -1.73
N THR A 27 21.78 9.38 -0.44
CA THR A 27 21.74 8.17 0.38
C THR A 27 20.27 7.87 0.61
N ASP A 28 19.89 6.61 0.46
CA ASP A 28 18.53 6.16 0.74
C ASP A 28 18.06 6.71 2.08
N ALA A 29 16.85 7.24 2.12
CA ALA A 29 16.25 7.78 3.34
C ALA A 29 15.67 6.66 4.21
N VAL A 30 15.14 5.62 3.56
CA VAL A 30 14.41 4.52 4.20
C VAL A 30 14.75 3.17 3.56
N LYS A 31 14.52 2.08 4.31
CA LYS A 31 14.65 0.70 3.82
C LYS A 31 13.51 -0.17 4.33
N VAL A 32 13.16 -1.20 3.55
CA VAL A 32 12.32 -2.32 4.00
C VAL A 32 13.22 -3.36 4.66
N ILE A 33 12.79 -3.91 5.80
CA ILE A 33 13.40 -5.13 6.35
C ILE A 33 12.73 -6.31 5.64
N ASP A 34 13.47 -6.97 4.77
CA ASP A 34 12.95 -7.99 3.83
C ASP A 34 12.70 -9.34 4.54
N ILE A 35 11.84 -9.30 5.56
CA ILE A 35 11.37 -10.45 6.33
C ILE A 35 9.86 -10.30 6.51
N ALA A 36 9.08 -11.23 5.96
CA ALA A 36 7.63 -11.26 6.11
C ALA A 36 7.25 -11.52 7.59
N LEU A 37 6.40 -10.65 8.15
CA LEU A 37 5.94 -10.75 9.54
C LEU A 37 4.69 -11.61 9.67
N THR A 38 3.88 -11.70 8.60
CA THR A 38 2.57 -12.38 8.58
C THR A 38 2.39 -13.20 7.31
N ASP A 39 1.38 -14.06 7.28
CA ASP A 39 0.90 -14.78 6.09
C ASP A 39 -0.57 -14.43 5.91
N GLU A 40 -0.89 -13.65 4.89
CA GLU A 40 -2.20 -13.08 4.66
C GLU A 40 -2.73 -13.40 3.27
N LYS A 41 -4.05 -13.32 3.11
CA LYS A 41 -4.71 -13.49 1.82
C LYS A 41 -5.65 -12.31 1.57
N TYR A 42 -5.46 -11.64 0.43
CA TYR A 42 -6.41 -10.64 -0.04
C TYR A 42 -7.57 -11.29 -0.80
N ALA A 43 -8.76 -10.79 -0.52
CA ALA A 43 -9.98 -11.12 -1.21
C ALA A 43 -10.89 -9.88 -1.29
N PHE A 44 -11.88 -9.91 -2.17
CA PHE A 44 -12.88 -8.85 -2.26
C PHE A 44 -14.02 -9.13 -1.29
N GLY A 45 -14.62 -8.06 -0.76
CA GLY A 45 -15.74 -8.15 0.16
C GLY A 45 -17.06 -7.81 -0.55
N VAL A 46 -17.95 -8.79 -0.74
CA VAL A 46 -19.26 -8.60 -1.39
C VAL A 46 -20.35 -8.41 -0.34
N ASP A 47 -21.37 -7.62 -0.66
CA ASP A 47 -22.56 -7.45 0.19
C ASP A 47 -23.20 -8.83 0.48
N LYS A 48 -23.44 -9.11 1.75
CA LYS A 48 -24.06 -10.37 2.22
C LYS A 48 -25.44 -10.64 1.60
N ASN A 49 -26.12 -9.58 1.17
CA ASN A 49 -27.41 -9.68 0.51
C ASN A 49 -27.31 -9.95 -1.00
N GLN A 50 -26.09 -10.05 -1.55
CA GLN A 50 -25.84 -10.29 -2.98
C GLN A 50 -25.10 -11.63 -3.24
N PRO A 51 -25.65 -12.79 -2.85
CA PRO A 51 -24.97 -14.08 -3.04
C PRO A 51 -24.74 -14.44 -4.52
N GLU A 52 -25.58 -13.93 -5.42
CA GLU A 52 -25.42 -14.14 -6.87
C GLU A 52 -24.21 -13.34 -7.39
N LEU A 53 -24.01 -12.11 -6.92
CA LEU A 53 -22.81 -11.33 -7.24
C LEU A 53 -21.54 -12.03 -6.71
N LEU A 54 -21.59 -12.56 -5.49
CA LEU A 54 -20.47 -13.33 -4.93
C LEU A 54 -20.09 -14.52 -5.82
N ALA A 55 -21.09 -15.29 -6.30
CA ALA A 55 -20.85 -16.41 -7.19
C ALA A 55 -20.25 -15.98 -8.54
N GLN A 56 -20.73 -14.87 -9.09
CA GLN A 56 -20.20 -14.31 -10.35
C GLN A 56 -18.76 -13.79 -10.18
N VAL A 57 -18.46 -13.10 -9.07
CA VAL A 57 -17.10 -12.61 -8.76
C VAL A 57 -16.13 -13.79 -8.59
N ASN A 58 -16.52 -14.85 -7.88
CA ASN A 58 -15.68 -16.03 -7.74
C ASN A 58 -15.42 -16.74 -9.08
N ALA A 59 -16.44 -16.84 -9.93
CA ALA A 59 -16.26 -17.38 -11.29
C ALA A 59 -15.28 -16.52 -12.11
N PHE A 60 -15.40 -15.20 -12.04
CA PHE A 60 -14.51 -14.27 -12.70
C PHE A 60 -13.06 -14.37 -12.15
N ILE A 61 -12.87 -14.45 -10.81
CA ILE A 61 -11.54 -14.64 -10.20
C ILE A 61 -10.91 -15.96 -10.69
N ALA A 62 -11.68 -17.05 -10.74
CA ALA A 62 -11.20 -18.32 -11.26
C ALA A 62 -10.78 -18.21 -12.74
N GLU A 63 -11.54 -17.47 -13.55
CA GLU A 63 -11.23 -17.23 -14.96
C GLU A 63 -9.92 -16.46 -15.13
N ILE A 64 -9.77 -15.28 -14.47
CA ILE A 64 -8.56 -14.46 -14.62
C ILE A 64 -7.29 -15.12 -14.06
N LYS A 65 -7.44 -16.02 -13.08
CA LYS A 65 -6.35 -16.88 -12.61
C LYS A 65 -5.97 -17.93 -13.65
N SER A 66 -6.95 -18.64 -14.20
CA SER A 66 -6.70 -19.76 -15.10
C SER A 66 -6.15 -19.34 -16.47
N ASN A 67 -6.50 -18.15 -16.94
CA ASN A 67 -6.04 -17.61 -18.22
C ASN A 67 -4.78 -16.73 -18.10
N GLY A 68 -4.22 -16.57 -16.91
CA GLY A 68 -2.99 -15.78 -16.63
C GLY A 68 -3.20 -14.27 -16.58
N LYS A 69 -4.45 -13.77 -16.69
CA LYS A 69 -4.71 -12.31 -16.67
C LYS A 69 -4.40 -11.69 -15.32
N LEU A 70 -4.64 -12.39 -14.22
CA LEU A 70 -4.28 -11.90 -12.88
C LEU A 70 -2.77 -11.73 -12.75
N ASP A 71 -1.98 -12.71 -13.22
CA ASP A 71 -0.51 -12.62 -13.18
C ASP A 71 0.00 -11.47 -14.05
N GLU A 72 -0.56 -11.29 -15.27
CA GLU A 72 -0.23 -10.16 -16.15
C GLU A 72 -0.47 -8.81 -15.46
N ILE A 73 -1.60 -8.65 -14.76
CA ILE A 73 -1.92 -7.43 -14.02
C ILE A 73 -0.93 -7.23 -12.88
N CYS A 74 -0.69 -8.25 -12.04
CA CYS A 74 0.24 -8.18 -10.93
C CYS A 74 1.66 -7.84 -11.41
N GLU A 75 2.17 -8.52 -12.44
CA GLU A 75 3.49 -8.24 -13.01
C GLU A 75 3.61 -6.79 -13.49
N LYS A 76 2.59 -6.27 -14.16
CA LYS A 76 2.55 -4.88 -14.63
C LYS A 76 2.82 -3.89 -13.50
N TYR A 77 2.13 -4.05 -12.36
CA TYR A 77 2.23 -3.10 -11.25
C TYR A 77 3.44 -3.34 -10.34
N PHE A 78 3.87 -4.59 -10.17
CA PHE A 78 4.99 -4.91 -9.29
C PHE A 78 6.36 -4.78 -9.97
N GLN A 79 6.43 -4.93 -11.30
CA GLN A 79 7.68 -4.88 -12.07
C GLN A 79 7.88 -3.57 -12.85
N GLY A 80 7.07 -2.54 -12.58
CA GLY A 80 7.22 -1.22 -13.18
C GLY A 80 6.76 -1.12 -14.63
N GLY A 81 5.77 -1.92 -15.04
CA GLY A 81 5.08 -1.77 -16.32
C GLY A 81 4.24 -0.50 -16.38
N GLU A 82 3.67 -0.20 -17.57
CA GLU A 82 2.83 0.98 -17.78
C GLU A 82 1.46 0.80 -17.09
N PRO A 83 1.11 1.59 -16.07
CA PRO A 83 -0.16 1.46 -15.38
C PRO A 83 -1.37 1.80 -16.26
N THR A 84 -2.45 1.05 -16.12
CA THR A 84 -3.70 1.28 -16.85
C THR A 84 -4.64 2.18 -16.06
N GLY A 85 -4.96 3.36 -16.58
CA GLY A 85 -5.87 4.29 -15.91
C GLY A 85 -7.34 3.90 -16.08
N VAL A 86 -8.05 3.76 -14.96
CA VAL A 86 -9.46 3.40 -14.87
C VAL A 86 -10.30 4.64 -14.56
N THR A 87 -11.37 4.86 -15.31
CA THR A 87 -12.30 5.95 -15.09
C THR A 87 -13.54 5.45 -14.36
N SER A 88 -13.97 6.18 -13.34
CA SER A 88 -15.25 5.95 -12.66
C SER A 88 -16.39 6.67 -13.39
N ALA A 89 -17.50 5.97 -13.62
CA ALA A 89 -18.74 6.63 -14.01
C ALA A 89 -19.32 7.45 -12.83
N THR A 90 -20.25 8.32 -13.13
CA THR A 90 -21.08 8.95 -12.11
C THR A 90 -22.14 7.97 -11.66
N GLU A 91 -22.35 7.85 -10.35
CA GLU A 91 -23.41 7.02 -9.79
C GLU A 91 -24.79 7.48 -10.27
N ASP A 92 -25.57 6.55 -10.79
CA ASP A 92 -26.92 6.76 -11.31
C ASP A 92 -27.77 5.51 -11.06
N ALA A 93 -28.71 5.60 -10.11
CA ALA A 93 -29.57 4.47 -9.72
C ALA A 93 -30.49 3.97 -10.84
N SER A 94 -30.63 4.68 -11.96
CA SER A 94 -31.40 4.24 -13.13
C SER A 94 -30.57 3.35 -14.09
N LYS A 95 -29.26 3.23 -13.86
CA LYS A 95 -28.34 2.46 -14.69
C LYS A 95 -27.91 1.18 -14.02
N ASP A 96 -27.50 0.20 -14.84
CA ASP A 96 -26.88 -1.02 -14.33
C ASP A 96 -25.40 -0.77 -14.07
N GLN A 97 -25.08 -0.56 -12.79
CA GLN A 97 -23.74 -0.17 -12.34
C GLN A 97 -23.21 -1.17 -11.32
N LEU A 98 -21.88 -1.36 -11.34
CA LEU A 98 -21.12 -2.00 -10.26
C LEU A 98 -20.48 -0.90 -9.42
N VAL A 99 -20.92 -0.78 -8.18
CA VAL A 99 -20.40 0.22 -7.25
C VAL A 99 -19.33 -0.40 -6.37
N VAL A 100 -18.09 0.03 -6.54
CA VAL A 100 -16.90 -0.47 -5.85
C VAL A 100 -16.45 0.52 -4.77
N ALA A 101 -16.37 0.07 -3.52
CA ALA A 101 -15.76 0.83 -2.42
C ALA A 101 -14.26 0.51 -2.35
N THR A 102 -13.42 1.54 -2.23
CA THR A 102 -11.96 1.41 -2.18
C THR A 102 -11.31 2.50 -1.32
N ASN A 103 -10.03 2.34 -0.98
CA ASN A 103 -9.17 3.38 -0.40
C ASN A 103 -7.97 3.64 -1.32
N ALA A 104 -8.13 4.51 -2.31
CA ALA A 104 -7.15 4.76 -3.37
C ALA A 104 -5.91 5.54 -2.89
N GLN A 105 -5.25 5.02 -1.85
CA GLN A 105 -3.99 5.48 -1.23
C GLN A 105 -3.07 4.31 -0.89
N PHE A 106 -3.19 3.17 -1.60
CA PHE A 106 -2.53 1.92 -1.30
C PHE A 106 -1.88 1.33 -2.56
N GLU A 107 -0.92 2.06 -3.15
CA GLU A 107 -0.13 1.58 -4.30
C GLU A 107 0.68 0.33 -3.91
N PRO A 108 0.72 -0.73 -4.75
CA PRO A 108 0.28 -0.82 -6.15
C PRO A 108 -1.13 -1.38 -6.36
N PHE A 109 -1.95 -1.56 -5.32
CA PHE A 109 -3.28 -2.18 -5.45
C PHE A 109 -4.35 -1.18 -5.88
N GLU A 110 -4.45 -0.03 -5.21
CA GLU A 110 -5.39 1.03 -5.54
C GLU A 110 -4.82 2.41 -5.20
N TYR A 111 -4.72 3.25 -6.21
CA TYR A 111 -4.27 4.63 -6.05
C TYR A 111 -4.90 5.55 -7.09
N LYS A 112 -4.81 6.86 -6.87
CA LYS A 112 -5.42 7.86 -7.73
C LYS A 112 -4.37 8.85 -8.21
N LEU A 113 -4.31 9.06 -9.55
CA LEU A 113 -3.52 10.11 -10.18
C LEU A 113 -4.45 10.97 -11.04
N GLY A 114 -4.56 12.23 -10.70
CA GLY A 114 -5.50 13.14 -11.36
C GLY A 114 -6.95 12.68 -11.17
N ASP A 115 -7.65 12.42 -12.26
CA ASP A 115 -9.05 11.99 -12.31
C ASP A 115 -9.22 10.47 -12.50
N LYS A 116 -8.12 9.72 -12.64
CA LYS A 116 -8.14 8.27 -12.87
C LYS A 116 -7.67 7.49 -11.66
N TYR A 117 -8.15 6.27 -11.58
CA TYR A 117 -7.73 5.25 -10.63
C TYR A 117 -6.78 4.26 -11.31
N TYR A 118 -5.85 3.73 -10.54
CA TYR A 118 -4.82 2.80 -11.00
C TYR A 118 -4.60 1.72 -9.95
N GLY A 119 -3.95 0.64 -10.34
CA GLY A 119 -3.57 -0.44 -9.43
C GLY A 119 -4.25 -1.76 -9.77
N VAL A 120 -3.74 -2.81 -9.16
CA VAL A 120 -4.22 -4.19 -9.38
C VAL A 120 -5.72 -4.29 -9.17
N ASP A 121 -6.23 -3.80 -8.03
CA ASP A 121 -7.65 -3.88 -7.68
C ASP A 121 -8.52 -3.03 -8.61
N MET A 122 -8.04 -1.88 -9.04
CA MET A 122 -8.79 -1.00 -9.92
C MET A 122 -8.88 -1.56 -11.35
N GLU A 123 -7.81 -2.18 -11.83
CA GLU A 123 -7.86 -2.85 -13.15
C GLU A 123 -8.75 -4.10 -13.11
N ILE A 124 -8.68 -4.89 -12.02
CA ILE A 124 -9.60 -6.02 -11.79
C ILE A 124 -11.05 -5.53 -11.68
N ALA A 125 -11.33 -4.42 -10.98
CA ALA A 125 -12.67 -3.83 -10.88
C ALA A 125 -13.25 -3.45 -12.25
N LYS A 126 -12.41 -2.88 -13.13
CA LYS A 126 -12.83 -2.54 -14.49
C LYS A 126 -13.17 -3.80 -15.30
N LEU A 127 -12.31 -4.81 -15.24
CA LEU A 127 -12.55 -6.08 -15.94
C LEU A 127 -13.78 -6.81 -15.40
N LEU A 128 -14.00 -6.77 -14.08
CA LEU A 128 -15.19 -7.35 -13.45
C LEU A 128 -16.47 -6.62 -13.90
N ALA A 129 -16.45 -5.28 -13.94
CA ALA A 129 -17.62 -4.53 -14.43
C ALA A 129 -17.94 -4.88 -15.90
N ASP A 130 -16.91 -5.01 -16.75
CA ASP A 130 -17.08 -5.43 -18.15
C ASP A 130 -17.62 -6.87 -18.26
N TYR A 131 -17.11 -7.79 -17.45
CA TYR A 131 -17.58 -9.18 -17.37
C TYR A 131 -19.06 -9.28 -16.98
N LEU A 132 -19.49 -8.40 -16.06
CA LEU A 132 -20.88 -8.32 -15.62
C LEU A 132 -21.78 -7.49 -16.56
N GLY A 133 -21.20 -6.81 -17.56
CA GLY A 133 -21.94 -5.90 -18.46
C GLY A 133 -22.41 -4.60 -17.79
N LYS A 134 -21.74 -4.15 -16.71
CA LYS A 134 -22.10 -3.00 -15.89
C LYS A 134 -21.17 -1.81 -16.09
N GLU A 135 -21.67 -0.59 -15.86
CA GLU A 135 -20.79 0.58 -15.73
C GLU A 135 -20.08 0.55 -14.36
N LEU A 136 -18.79 0.83 -14.34
CA LEU A 136 -18.00 0.89 -13.09
C LEU A 136 -18.16 2.23 -12.40
N VAL A 137 -18.58 2.22 -11.14
CA VAL A 137 -18.53 3.36 -10.22
C VAL A 137 -17.55 3.06 -9.10
N ILE A 138 -16.58 3.95 -8.86
CA ILE A 138 -15.58 3.81 -7.80
C ILE A 138 -15.85 4.86 -6.72
N LYS A 139 -16.08 4.40 -5.48
CA LYS A 139 -16.24 5.23 -4.29
C LYS A 139 -14.98 5.15 -3.44
N ASN A 140 -14.16 6.22 -3.50
CA ASN A 140 -12.97 6.35 -2.68
C ASN A 140 -13.33 6.89 -1.28
N MET A 141 -12.84 6.23 -0.22
CA MET A 141 -13.11 6.58 1.17
C MET A 141 -11.94 6.16 2.09
N ASP A 142 -12.01 6.51 3.38
CA ASP A 142 -11.06 6.02 4.37
C ASP A 142 -11.16 4.48 4.50
N PHE A 143 -10.05 3.79 4.72
CA PHE A 143 -9.96 2.32 4.63
C PHE A 143 -10.90 1.62 5.62
N ASP A 144 -10.99 2.11 6.85
CA ASP A 144 -11.86 1.58 7.90
C ASP A 144 -13.37 1.68 7.59
N ALA A 145 -13.74 2.53 6.64
CA ALA A 145 -15.13 2.68 6.19
C ALA A 145 -15.50 1.75 5.03
N VAL A 146 -14.54 1.12 4.35
CA VAL A 146 -14.76 0.39 3.10
C VAL A 146 -15.75 -0.77 3.28
N CYS A 147 -15.48 -1.73 4.19
CA CYS A 147 -16.38 -2.86 4.43
C CYS A 147 -17.75 -2.42 4.98
N LEU A 148 -17.77 -1.42 5.87
CA LEU A 148 -19.00 -0.86 6.42
C LEU A 148 -19.88 -0.25 5.33
N SER A 149 -19.30 0.41 4.34
CA SER A 149 -20.07 1.00 3.22
C SER A 149 -20.81 -0.05 2.39
N VAL A 150 -20.21 -1.22 2.21
CA VAL A 150 -20.84 -2.36 1.52
C VAL A 150 -21.99 -2.92 2.36
N SER A 151 -21.81 -3.14 3.65
CA SER A 151 -22.89 -3.65 4.54
C SER A 151 -24.07 -2.69 4.65
N GLN A 152 -23.86 -1.40 4.39
CA GLN A 152 -24.91 -0.37 4.35
C GLN A 152 -25.60 -0.24 2.98
N GLY A 153 -25.25 -1.08 2.01
CA GLY A 153 -25.77 -1.00 0.64
C GLY A 153 -25.34 0.25 -0.13
N LYS A 154 -24.25 0.91 0.30
CA LYS A 154 -23.70 2.09 -0.39
C LYS A 154 -22.72 1.70 -1.50
N ALA A 155 -22.24 0.47 -1.48
CA ALA A 155 -21.45 -0.16 -2.54
C ALA A 155 -21.84 -1.64 -2.62
N ASP A 156 -21.60 -2.27 -3.76
CA ASP A 156 -21.86 -3.70 -3.99
C ASP A 156 -20.70 -4.57 -3.51
N ILE A 157 -19.50 -4.05 -3.64
CA ILE A 157 -18.25 -4.79 -3.38
C ILE A 157 -17.15 -3.85 -2.88
N ALA A 158 -16.34 -4.34 -1.95
CA ALA A 158 -15.14 -3.73 -1.44
C ALA A 158 -13.91 -4.31 -2.16
N MET A 159 -13.09 -3.46 -2.80
CA MET A 159 -11.85 -3.82 -3.50
C MET A 159 -10.77 -2.83 -3.03
N ALA A 160 -9.96 -3.23 -2.06
CA ALA A 160 -9.04 -2.34 -1.34
C ALA A 160 -7.88 -3.09 -0.66
N GLY A 161 -7.27 -4.08 -1.33
CA GLY A 161 -6.22 -4.90 -0.71
C GLY A 161 -6.67 -5.55 0.60
N LEU A 162 -7.88 -6.08 0.64
CA LEU A 162 -8.53 -6.51 1.89
C LEU A 162 -8.05 -7.88 2.34
N THR A 163 -7.33 -7.95 3.45
CA THR A 163 -7.04 -9.21 4.13
C THR A 163 -8.30 -9.83 4.69
N ILE A 164 -8.50 -11.13 4.46
CA ILE A 164 -9.60 -11.90 5.02
C ILE A 164 -9.45 -11.93 6.54
N LYS A 165 -10.42 -11.34 7.29
CA LYS A 165 -10.42 -11.26 8.74
C LYS A 165 -11.84 -11.46 9.29
N GLU A 166 -11.96 -12.09 10.48
CA GLU A 166 -13.27 -12.46 11.05
C GLU A 166 -14.15 -11.24 11.34
N ASP A 167 -13.59 -10.17 11.89
CA ASP A 167 -14.35 -8.92 12.15
C ASP A 167 -14.88 -8.28 10.86
N ARG A 168 -14.14 -8.35 9.76
CA ARG A 168 -14.61 -7.87 8.45
C ARG A 168 -15.74 -8.74 7.88
N LYS A 169 -15.78 -10.05 8.23
CA LYS A 169 -16.89 -10.94 7.86
C LYS A 169 -18.21 -10.55 8.52
N GLU A 170 -18.19 -9.69 9.53
CA GLU A 170 -19.44 -9.11 10.06
C GLU A 170 -20.13 -8.21 9.03
N PHE A 171 -19.35 -7.55 8.18
CA PHE A 171 -19.82 -6.55 7.19
C PHE A 171 -19.99 -7.13 5.78
N VAL A 172 -19.13 -8.04 5.36
CA VAL A 172 -19.07 -8.55 3.98
C VAL A 172 -18.96 -10.07 3.95
N THR A 173 -19.26 -10.66 2.80
CA THR A 173 -18.84 -12.04 2.46
C THR A 173 -17.62 -11.96 1.56
N PHE A 174 -16.52 -12.58 1.96
CA PHE A 174 -15.31 -12.60 1.15
C PHE A 174 -15.42 -13.55 -0.04
N THR A 175 -14.84 -13.14 -1.15
CA THR A 175 -14.61 -13.99 -2.33
C THR A 175 -13.48 -15.00 -2.07
N ASP A 176 -13.20 -15.85 -3.06
CA ASP A 176 -11.91 -16.54 -3.13
C ASP A 176 -10.78 -15.53 -3.14
N SER A 177 -9.65 -15.87 -2.50
CA SER A 177 -8.48 -14.99 -2.44
C SER A 177 -7.85 -14.82 -3.82
N TYR A 178 -7.35 -13.63 -4.14
CA TYR A 178 -6.66 -13.34 -5.40
C TYR A 178 -5.15 -13.08 -5.23
N TYR A 179 -4.69 -12.75 -4.01
CA TYR A 179 -3.30 -12.41 -3.75
C TYR A 179 -2.86 -12.90 -2.36
N ASN A 180 -1.57 -13.31 -2.23
CA ASN A 180 -0.96 -13.60 -0.93
C ASN A 180 -0.16 -12.38 -0.50
N ALA A 181 -0.37 -11.91 0.73
CA ALA A 181 0.22 -10.72 1.28
C ALA A 181 0.96 -11.01 2.60
N SER A 182 1.75 -10.07 3.06
CA SER A 182 2.41 -10.09 4.35
C SER A 182 2.65 -8.69 4.85
N GLN A 183 2.82 -8.51 6.17
CA GLN A 183 3.33 -7.25 6.72
C GLN A 183 4.85 -7.23 6.70
N MET A 184 5.42 -6.03 6.57
CA MET A 184 6.87 -5.79 6.67
C MET A 184 7.16 -4.56 7.53
N LEU A 185 8.40 -4.47 8.00
CA LEU A 185 8.92 -3.27 8.65
C LEU A 185 9.56 -2.34 7.62
N VAL A 186 9.21 -1.05 7.69
CA VAL A 186 9.95 0.04 7.07
C VAL A 186 10.66 0.83 8.15
N VAL A 187 11.95 1.08 7.97
CA VAL A 187 12.80 1.82 8.90
C VAL A 187 13.63 2.85 8.17
N LYS A 188 14.26 3.79 8.89
CA LYS A 188 15.26 4.69 8.29
C LYS A 188 16.44 3.86 7.75
N ALA A 189 17.06 4.32 6.68
CA ALA A 189 18.15 3.58 6.04
C ALA A 189 19.35 3.36 6.97
N ASP A 190 19.60 4.30 7.90
CA ASP A 190 20.66 4.23 8.91
C ASP A 190 20.28 3.46 10.19
N ASP A 191 19.05 2.95 10.28
CA ASP A 191 18.63 2.13 11.42
C ASP A 191 19.23 0.74 11.33
N THR A 192 20.08 0.39 12.30
CA THR A 192 20.80 -0.89 12.33
C THR A 192 20.20 -1.91 13.30
N ARG A 193 19.10 -1.56 13.99
CA ARG A 193 18.51 -2.44 15.02
C ARG A 193 18.06 -3.81 14.51
N PHE A 194 17.74 -3.90 13.20
CA PHE A 194 17.21 -5.09 12.55
C PHE A 194 18.19 -5.75 11.57
N ASP A 195 19.43 -5.24 11.42
CA ASP A 195 20.37 -5.72 10.40
C ASP A 195 20.82 -7.19 10.61
N ASP A 196 20.83 -7.65 11.86
CA ASP A 196 21.18 -9.02 12.20
C ASP A 196 19.99 -10.00 12.16
N CYS A 197 18.76 -9.51 12.00
CA CYS A 197 17.56 -10.34 11.93
C CYS A 197 17.55 -11.21 10.65
N LYS A 198 17.18 -12.48 10.81
CA LYS A 198 17.08 -13.46 9.70
C LYS A 198 15.69 -14.10 9.62
N THR A 199 14.92 -14.01 10.69
CA THR A 199 13.60 -14.61 10.84
C THR A 199 12.63 -13.62 11.47
N VAL A 200 11.32 -13.89 11.33
CA VAL A 200 10.29 -13.12 12.02
C VAL A 200 10.52 -13.14 13.55
N ALA A 201 10.93 -14.26 14.12
CA ALA A 201 11.21 -14.37 15.55
C ALA A 201 12.33 -13.44 16.01
N ASP A 202 13.35 -13.19 15.17
CA ASP A 202 14.42 -12.23 15.48
C ASP A 202 13.86 -10.80 15.53
N ILE A 203 13.02 -10.43 14.55
CA ILE A 203 12.34 -9.12 14.54
C ILE A 203 11.46 -8.95 15.77
N GLU A 204 10.64 -9.94 16.09
CA GLU A 204 9.77 -9.91 17.28
C GLU A 204 10.58 -9.79 18.57
N ALA A 205 11.74 -10.46 18.65
CA ALA A 205 12.64 -10.33 19.81
C ALA A 205 13.13 -8.89 19.97
N VAL A 206 13.48 -8.20 18.87
CA VAL A 206 13.85 -6.78 18.90
C VAL A 206 12.64 -5.92 19.30
N LEU A 207 11.47 -6.12 18.69
CA LEU A 207 10.26 -5.34 18.99
C LEU A 207 9.82 -5.47 20.47
N LYS A 208 9.99 -6.65 21.06
CA LYS A 208 9.70 -6.92 22.48
C LYS A 208 10.63 -6.16 23.45
N THR A 209 11.78 -5.65 22.97
CA THR A 209 12.65 -4.78 23.80
C THR A 209 12.18 -3.35 23.89
N PHE A 210 11.25 -2.92 23.01
CA PHE A 210 10.79 -1.54 22.95
C PHE A 210 9.71 -1.27 23.99
N GLY A 211 9.71 -0.05 24.53
CA GLY A 211 8.69 0.48 25.44
C GLY A 211 7.87 1.58 24.79
N LYS A 212 7.02 2.24 25.57
CA LYS A 212 6.13 3.33 25.13
C LYS A 212 6.87 4.60 24.67
N ASP A 213 8.16 4.69 24.90
CA ASP A 213 9.04 5.74 24.37
C ASP A 213 9.35 5.56 22.89
N VAL A 214 9.15 4.34 22.35
CA VAL A 214 9.27 4.03 20.93
C VAL A 214 7.91 4.15 20.27
N LYS A 215 7.83 4.94 19.18
CA LYS A 215 6.60 5.14 18.41
C LYS A 215 6.66 4.36 17.11
N ALA A 216 5.62 3.61 16.81
CA ALA A 216 5.45 2.86 15.57
C ALA A 216 4.28 3.41 14.76
N GLY A 217 4.44 3.49 13.43
CA GLY A 217 3.37 3.92 12.52
C GLY A 217 2.70 2.74 11.83
N CYS A 218 1.43 2.90 11.50
CA CYS A 218 0.65 1.98 10.66
C CYS A 218 -0.49 2.74 9.96
N GLN A 219 -1.09 2.14 8.94
CA GLN A 219 -2.36 2.63 8.43
C GLN A 219 -3.51 2.16 9.34
N ILE A 220 -4.48 3.03 9.61
CA ILE A 220 -5.64 2.74 10.47
C ILE A 220 -6.48 1.60 9.87
N GLY A 221 -6.88 0.63 10.71
CA GLY A 221 -7.75 -0.49 10.34
C GLY A 221 -7.06 -1.61 9.56
N THR A 222 -5.73 -1.56 9.37
CA THR A 222 -4.97 -2.59 8.65
C THR A 222 -4.40 -3.66 9.59
N THR A 223 -3.95 -4.78 9.02
CA THR A 223 -3.26 -5.84 9.76
C THR A 223 -2.00 -5.30 10.47
N GLY A 224 -1.30 -4.33 9.89
CA GLY A 224 -0.15 -3.67 10.51
C GLY A 224 -0.49 -2.99 11.84
N GLN A 225 -1.69 -2.39 11.97
CA GLN A 225 -2.15 -1.86 13.25
C GLN A 225 -2.39 -3.00 14.26
N PHE A 226 -3.09 -4.04 13.85
CA PHE A 226 -3.41 -5.17 14.74
C PHE A 226 -2.15 -5.92 15.18
N TYR A 227 -1.16 -6.06 14.30
CA TYR A 227 0.14 -6.63 14.64
C TYR A 227 0.86 -5.85 15.76
N LEU A 228 0.79 -4.51 15.70
CA LEU A 228 1.41 -3.64 16.70
C LEU A 228 0.64 -3.58 18.01
N GLU A 229 -0.70 -3.49 17.97
CA GLU A 229 -1.55 -3.28 19.14
C GLU A 229 -1.97 -4.59 19.83
N GLY A 230 -1.91 -5.69 19.10
CA GLY A 230 -2.41 -7.00 19.49
C GLY A 230 -3.82 -7.25 18.94
N ASP A 231 -4.08 -8.51 18.58
CA ASP A 231 -5.36 -8.98 18.07
C ASP A 231 -5.52 -10.48 18.35
N ALA A 232 -6.53 -10.84 19.11
CA ALA A 232 -6.73 -12.22 19.54
C ALA A 232 -7.12 -13.16 18.39
N ASP A 233 -7.84 -12.69 17.39
CA ASP A 233 -8.28 -13.50 16.23
C ASP A 233 -7.08 -13.90 15.35
N TRP A 234 -6.05 -13.07 15.33
CA TRP A 234 -4.78 -13.34 14.64
C TRP A 234 -3.73 -14.00 15.53
N GLY A 235 -3.98 -14.05 16.85
CA GLY A 235 -3.00 -14.51 17.83
C GLY A 235 -1.82 -13.55 18.00
N PHE A 236 -2.01 -12.27 17.70
CA PHE A 236 -1.00 -11.24 17.92
C PHE A 236 -1.07 -10.76 19.37
N ASP A 237 0.05 -10.87 20.08
CA ASP A 237 0.19 -10.36 21.45
C ASP A 237 0.31 -8.83 21.50
N GLY A 238 0.70 -8.21 20.39
CA GLY A 238 1.06 -6.80 20.31
C GLY A 238 2.39 -6.47 20.99
N TYR A 239 2.71 -5.17 20.99
CA TYR A 239 3.98 -4.66 21.52
C TYR A 239 3.75 -3.47 22.44
N ALA A 240 4.69 -3.22 23.35
CA ALA A 240 4.60 -2.11 24.31
C ALA A 240 4.92 -0.73 23.69
N VAL A 241 4.99 -0.61 22.37
CA VAL A 241 5.24 0.65 21.65
C VAL A 241 4.02 1.58 21.68
N GLU A 242 4.22 2.88 21.46
CA GLU A 242 3.13 3.81 21.16
C GLU A 242 2.76 3.67 19.68
N THR A 243 1.61 3.07 19.37
CA THR A 243 1.12 2.94 17.99
C THR A 243 0.48 4.26 17.53
N LYS A 244 0.88 4.74 16.35
CA LYS A 244 0.32 5.92 15.70
C LYS A 244 -0.31 5.55 14.36
N GLY A 245 -1.64 5.70 14.27
CA GLY A 245 -2.40 5.42 13.07
C GLY A 245 -2.39 6.59 12.08
N TYR A 246 -2.27 6.27 10.79
CA TYR A 246 -2.31 7.23 9.67
C TYR A 246 -3.39 6.82 8.67
N LYS A 247 -3.86 7.76 7.86
CA LYS A 247 -4.84 7.46 6.78
C LYS A 247 -4.21 6.72 5.60
N ALA A 248 -2.89 6.84 5.41
CA ALA A 248 -2.12 6.16 4.37
C ALA A 248 -0.74 5.77 4.90
N GLY A 249 -0.19 4.67 4.39
CA GLY A 249 1.15 4.20 4.74
C GLY A 249 2.25 5.18 4.38
N SER A 250 2.13 5.88 3.25
CA SER A 250 3.08 6.91 2.83
C SER A 250 3.19 8.08 3.83
N LEU A 251 2.08 8.45 4.49
CA LEU A 251 2.10 9.45 5.54
C LEU A 251 2.84 8.98 6.79
N ALA A 252 2.72 7.69 7.15
CA ALA A 252 3.46 7.10 8.25
C ALA A 252 4.98 7.11 7.95
N VAL A 253 5.38 6.68 6.74
CA VAL A 253 6.79 6.68 6.33
C VAL A 253 7.36 8.10 6.28
N GLN A 254 6.60 9.08 5.78
CA GLN A 254 7.03 10.48 5.80
C GLN A 254 7.23 11.00 7.23
N ASP A 255 6.34 10.63 8.16
CA ASP A 255 6.47 11.04 9.57
C ASP A 255 7.65 10.35 10.27
N MET A 256 8.00 9.13 9.84
CA MET A 256 9.23 8.44 10.25
C MET A 256 10.50 9.15 9.73
N ILE A 257 10.52 9.57 8.48
CA ILE A 257 11.63 10.36 7.91
C ILE A 257 11.83 11.64 8.72
N ASN A 258 10.75 12.32 9.10
CA ASN A 258 10.75 13.52 9.92
C ASN A 258 11.20 13.27 11.37
N GLY A 259 11.35 12.01 11.81
CA GLY A 259 11.82 11.64 13.13
C GLY A 259 10.75 11.63 14.22
N ASN A 260 9.47 11.68 13.86
CA ASN A 260 8.36 11.68 14.83
C ASN A 260 7.97 10.27 15.29
N ILE A 261 8.27 9.25 14.47
CA ILE A 261 8.12 7.83 14.80
C ILE A 261 9.38 7.06 14.38
N SER A 262 9.55 5.85 14.89
CA SER A 262 10.78 5.05 14.79
C SER A 262 10.78 4.06 13.63
N PHE A 263 9.61 3.49 13.31
CA PHE A 263 9.41 2.51 12.25
C PHE A 263 7.94 2.45 11.84
N VAL A 264 7.67 1.80 10.69
CA VAL A 264 6.32 1.59 10.18
C VAL A 264 6.09 0.10 9.92
N VAL A 265 4.91 -0.41 10.26
CA VAL A 265 4.43 -1.73 9.82
C VAL A 265 3.38 -1.52 8.75
N ILE A 266 3.61 -2.11 7.58
CA ILE A 266 2.74 -2.01 6.40
C ILE A 266 2.94 -3.23 5.50
N ASP A 267 1.97 -3.51 4.66
CA ASP A 267 2.00 -4.60 3.69
C ASP A 267 3.20 -4.50 2.74
N GLU A 268 3.74 -5.67 2.35
CA GLU A 268 4.99 -5.81 1.59
C GLU A 268 5.03 -4.99 0.30
N ALA A 269 4.02 -5.14 -0.56
CA ALA A 269 4.03 -4.47 -1.85
C ALA A 269 3.92 -2.94 -1.71
N PRO A 270 3.02 -2.36 -0.89
CA PRO A 270 3.03 -0.95 -0.55
C PRO A 270 4.32 -0.48 0.11
N ALA A 271 4.92 -1.24 1.02
CA ALA A 271 6.21 -0.91 1.64
C ALA A 271 7.29 -0.69 0.58
N LYS A 272 7.41 -1.65 -0.36
CA LYS A 272 8.40 -1.58 -1.45
C LYS A 272 8.15 -0.41 -2.41
N CYS A 273 6.88 -0.11 -2.73
CA CYS A 273 6.52 1.05 -3.55
C CYS A 273 6.89 2.37 -2.86
N ILE A 274 6.46 2.56 -1.62
CA ILE A 274 6.73 3.78 -0.84
C ILE A 274 8.24 3.99 -0.69
N VAL A 275 9.00 2.95 -0.32
CA VAL A 275 10.46 3.04 -0.14
C VAL A 275 11.15 3.41 -1.46
N ARG A 276 10.75 2.83 -2.58
CA ARG A 276 11.27 3.20 -3.91
C ARG A 276 11.00 4.69 -4.23
N GLU A 277 9.79 5.18 -3.97
CA GLU A 277 9.43 6.58 -4.22
C GLU A 277 10.17 7.56 -3.30
N MET A 278 10.37 7.20 -2.02
CA MET A 278 11.04 8.06 -1.05
C MET A 278 12.55 8.15 -1.27
N ASN A 279 13.15 7.14 -1.90
CA ASN A 279 14.57 7.09 -2.20
C ASN A 279 14.93 7.66 -3.60
N GLY A 280 13.96 7.87 -4.50
CA GLY A 280 14.11 8.44 -5.86
C GLY A 280 14.38 7.39 -6.88
#